data_8681e28de3ebf438f66235583bfdbcfc
#
_entry.id   8681e28de3ebf438f66235583bfdbcfc
#
_cell.length_a   1.000
_cell.length_b   1.000
_cell.length_c   1.000
_cell.angle_alpha   90.00
_cell.angle_beta   90.00
_cell.angle_gamma   90.00
#
_symmetry.space_group_name_H-M   'P 1'
#
loop_
_entity.id
_entity.type
_entity.pdbx_description
1 polymer ?
#
loop_
_entity_poly.entity_id
_entity_poly.type
_entity_poly.pdbx_seq_one_letter_code
_entity_poly.pdbx_strand_id
1 'polypeptide(L)'
;MTDDRMALVELLQKSGDGDFLRSVAEAVLQILMEADVEGLIGASRHERSAERLNYRNGYRERSLDTRLGSLQLRIPKLRQGSYFPPFLEPRKTAEKALVTVIQEAWIGGVSTRRVDELVQAMGLAGISKSQVSKLCKDIDERVNAFLDRPIEGEWPYLWLDATYLKVRDGGRIVSVAAIIAMAVTTDGRREIIGLGIGPSEAEPFWSAFLKGLVKRGLKGVKLVISDAHDGLRLAITRVLGASWQRCRVHWMRNALAHVPKGQHTMVAAAIRQAFLQPDAEAARQTWRHVADQLRPRWPKLAVLMDDSEHDVLAYMAFPNQHRTKLHSTNPLERLNKEVKRRADVVGIFPNEASITRLIGAVLLEQNDEWLLQHRYMQIEGMAELTPPLIDNDPATLPPLAA
;
A
#
# COMPACT_ATOMS: atom_id res chain seq x y z
N MET A 1 38.36 35.52 25.71
CA MET A 1 37.02 36.10 25.63
C MET A 1 36.98 37.59 25.17
N THR A 2 38.09 38.26 25.03
CA THR A 2 38.15 39.69 24.66
C THR A 2 38.29 39.90 23.16
N ASP A 3 38.92 39.02 22.40
CA ASP A 3 39.22 39.20 20.96
C ASP A 3 37.98 38.95 20.06
N ASP A 4 37.14 37.97 20.38
CA ASP A 4 35.95 37.63 19.59
C ASP A 4 34.81 38.68 19.75
N ARG A 5 34.73 39.35 20.93
CA ARG A 5 33.77 40.43 21.14
C ARG A 5 34.12 41.69 20.36
N MET A 6 35.42 41.99 20.21
CA MET A 6 35.89 43.11 19.38
C MET A 6 35.57 42.91 17.93
N ALA A 7 35.75 41.71 17.40
CA ALA A 7 35.39 41.37 16.02
C ALA A 7 33.89 41.57 15.73
N LEU A 8 33.01 41.22 16.68
CA LEU A 8 31.55 41.40 16.54
C LEU A 8 31.15 42.90 16.56
N VAL A 9 31.83 43.74 17.39
CA VAL A 9 31.59 45.16 17.48
C VAL A 9 32.10 45.91 16.25
N GLU A 10 33.24 45.51 15.65
CA GLU A 10 33.73 46.06 14.40
C GLU A 10 32.81 45.71 13.20
N LEU A 11 32.21 44.52 13.18
CA LEU A 11 31.24 44.12 12.19
C LEU A 11 29.93 44.91 12.25
N LEU A 12 29.49 45.29 13.49
CA LEU A 12 28.32 46.10 13.70
C LEU A 12 28.47 47.57 13.20
N GLN A 13 29.72 48.02 12.96
CA GLN A 13 30.01 49.36 12.48
C GLN A 13 30.19 49.51 10.96
N LYS A 14 30.22 48.40 10.19
CA LYS A 14 30.44 48.36 8.72
C LYS A 14 29.20 47.81 8.01
N SER A 15 28.17 48.55 7.77
CA SER A 15 26.94 47.97 7.23
C SER A 15 26.36 48.57 5.95
N GLY A 16 26.15 47.68 4.99
CA GLY A 16 25.04 47.68 4.03
C GLY A 16 24.23 46.39 4.29
N ASP A 17 22.89 46.45 4.33
CA ASP A 17 22.00 45.47 4.97
C ASP A 17 22.20 43.98 4.62
N GLY A 18 22.56 43.63 3.39
CA GLY A 18 22.72 42.22 2.97
C GLY A 18 24.07 41.61 3.33
N ASP A 19 25.16 42.39 3.24
CA ASP A 19 26.53 41.92 3.57
C ASP A 19 26.75 41.89 5.08
N PHE A 20 26.02 42.69 5.84
CA PHE A 20 26.06 42.70 7.30
C PHE A 20 25.52 41.38 7.89
N LEU A 21 24.33 40.95 7.49
CA LEU A 21 23.74 39.71 7.97
C LEU A 21 24.58 38.50 7.61
N ARG A 22 25.22 38.50 6.43
CA ARG A 22 26.15 37.46 6.01
C ARG A 22 27.38 37.43 6.93
N SER A 23 28.02 38.53 7.15
CA SER A 23 29.21 38.65 8.00
C SER A 23 28.92 38.27 9.47
N VAL A 24 27.76 38.64 9.99
CA VAL A 24 27.31 38.21 11.33
C VAL A 24 27.10 36.69 11.37
N ALA A 25 26.45 36.13 10.37
CA ALA A 25 26.23 34.67 10.29
C ALA A 25 27.58 33.92 10.24
N GLU A 26 28.54 34.36 9.42
CA GLU A 26 29.88 33.78 9.34
C GLU A 26 30.60 33.84 10.71
N ALA A 27 30.56 34.99 11.38
CA ALA A 27 31.19 35.15 12.69
C ALA A 27 30.57 34.25 13.76
N VAL A 28 29.24 34.19 13.84
CA VAL A 28 28.52 33.32 14.79
C VAL A 28 28.84 31.84 14.54
N LEU A 29 28.81 31.39 13.30
CA LEU A 29 29.15 30.02 12.94
C LEU A 29 30.61 29.69 13.26
N GLN A 30 31.54 30.66 13.06
CA GLN A 30 32.94 30.47 13.43
C GLN A 30 33.11 30.32 14.93
N ILE A 31 32.43 31.15 15.75
CA ILE A 31 32.45 31.06 17.21
C ILE A 31 31.94 29.71 17.71
N LEU A 32 30.84 29.21 17.12
CA LEU A 32 30.28 27.91 17.44
C LEU A 32 31.27 26.78 17.15
N MET A 33 31.91 26.79 15.96
CA MET A 33 32.93 25.79 15.60
C MET A 33 34.15 25.82 16.54
N GLU A 34 34.59 27.01 16.95
CA GLU A 34 35.69 27.15 17.87
C GLU A 34 35.34 26.61 19.28
N ALA A 35 34.12 26.89 19.78
CA ALA A 35 33.66 26.36 21.07
C ALA A 35 33.54 24.83 21.07
N ASP A 36 33.01 24.24 19.99
CA ASP A 36 32.93 22.78 19.84
C ASP A 36 34.32 22.15 19.89
N VAL A 37 35.28 22.74 19.16
CA VAL A 37 36.65 22.22 19.10
C VAL A 37 37.38 22.44 20.43
N GLU A 38 37.13 23.51 21.16
CA GLU A 38 37.65 23.70 22.52
C GLU A 38 37.16 22.61 23.47
N GLY A 39 35.89 22.25 23.42
CA GLY A 39 35.34 21.14 24.17
C GLY A 39 35.98 19.80 23.81
N LEU A 40 36.25 19.54 22.53
CA LEU A 40 36.94 18.31 22.08
C LEU A 40 38.42 18.27 22.41
N ILE A 41 39.09 19.41 22.51
CA ILE A 41 40.53 19.52 22.86
C ILE A 41 40.74 19.52 24.40
N GLY A 42 39.75 19.93 25.18
CA GLY A 42 39.83 20.10 26.62
C GLY A 42 40.66 21.29 27.06
N ALA A 43 40.93 22.26 26.16
CA ALA A 43 41.67 23.48 26.48
C ALA A 43 41.41 24.58 25.42
N SER A 44 41.39 25.83 25.85
CA SER A 44 41.23 27.00 24.98
C SER A 44 42.43 27.25 24.07
N ARG A 45 42.26 28.13 23.09
CA ARG A 45 43.29 28.51 22.15
C ARG A 45 44.47 29.16 22.93
N HIS A 46 45.70 28.67 22.67
CA HIS A 46 46.92 29.09 23.35
C HIS A 46 47.05 28.78 24.86
N GLU A 47 46.05 28.15 25.46
CA GLU A 47 46.13 27.71 26.86
C GLU A 47 47.05 26.50 27.00
N ARG A 48 47.89 26.46 28.04
CA ARG A 48 48.71 25.32 28.45
C ARG A 48 48.01 24.61 29.60
N SER A 49 47.27 23.53 29.29
CA SER A 49 46.55 22.72 30.26
C SER A 49 47.05 21.28 30.25
N ALA A 50 47.13 20.65 31.43
CA ALA A 50 47.46 19.23 31.61
C ALA A 50 46.29 18.32 31.11
N GLU A 51 45.10 18.87 30.98
CA GLU A 51 43.89 18.16 30.54
C GLU A 51 43.70 18.23 28.99
N ARG A 52 44.67 18.81 28.29
CA ARG A 52 44.60 18.92 26.83
C ARG A 52 44.71 17.55 26.18
N LEU A 53 43.63 17.15 25.47
CA LEU A 53 43.51 15.86 24.81
C LEU A 53 44.01 15.85 23.36
N ASN A 54 44.04 17.02 22.71
CA ASN A 54 44.38 17.16 21.26
C ASN A 54 44.94 18.56 20.95
N TYR A 55 45.38 18.72 19.68
CA TYR A 55 45.92 19.98 19.19
C TYR A 55 45.22 20.39 17.90
N ARG A 56 45.15 21.69 17.65
CA ARG A 56 44.69 22.28 16.39
C ARG A 56 45.73 22.08 15.29
N ASN A 57 45.28 21.87 14.07
CA ASN A 57 46.14 21.71 12.90
C ASN A 57 45.64 22.58 11.71
N GLY A 58 45.46 23.90 11.96
CA GLY A 58 44.98 24.86 10.99
C GLY A 58 43.49 24.76 10.70
N TYR A 59 43.09 25.24 9.53
CA TYR A 59 41.68 25.31 9.07
C TYR A 59 41.58 24.71 7.67
N ARG A 60 40.35 24.32 7.31
CA ARG A 60 39.93 24.05 5.94
C ARG A 60 38.82 25.02 5.56
N GLU A 61 38.86 25.56 4.38
CA GLU A 61 37.82 26.44 3.86
C GLU A 61 36.70 25.62 3.24
N ARG A 62 35.46 26.11 3.45
CA ARG A 62 34.25 25.54 2.85
C ARG A 62 33.22 26.63 2.68
N SER A 63 32.54 26.67 1.51
CA SER A 63 31.38 27.51 1.30
C SER A 63 30.08 26.81 1.74
N LEU A 64 29.17 27.56 2.33
CA LEU A 64 27.84 27.12 2.71
C LEU A 64 26.82 28.07 2.05
N ASP A 65 26.03 27.52 1.12
CA ASP A 65 24.98 28.30 0.47
C ASP A 65 23.76 28.42 1.40
N THR A 66 23.34 29.66 1.63
CA THR A 66 22.21 30.00 2.47
C THR A 66 21.29 31.00 1.78
N ARG A 67 20.13 31.29 2.36
CA ARG A 67 19.25 32.38 1.88
C ARG A 67 19.89 33.78 1.97
N LEU A 68 20.94 33.93 2.74
CA LEU A 68 21.73 35.16 2.86
C LEU A 68 22.84 35.22 1.82
N GLY A 69 22.98 34.21 0.96
CA GLY A 69 24.08 34.02 0.02
C GLY A 69 25.06 32.97 0.49
N SER A 70 26.18 32.82 -0.23
CA SER A 70 27.25 31.87 0.08
C SER A 70 28.13 32.39 1.23
N LEU A 71 28.15 31.65 2.35
CA LEU A 71 28.99 31.93 3.54
C LEU A 71 30.33 31.22 3.38
N GLN A 72 31.42 31.88 3.75
CA GLN A 72 32.77 31.30 3.72
C GLN A 72 33.15 30.87 5.15
N LEU A 73 33.21 29.56 5.36
CA LEU A 73 33.49 28.97 6.69
C LEU A 73 34.91 28.43 6.74
N ARG A 74 35.58 28.67 7.87
CA ARG A 74 36.92 28.15 8.18
C ARG A 74 36.80 27.08 9.26
N ILE A 75 36.67 25.82 8.86
CA ILE A 75 36.47 24.68 9.76
C ILE A 75 37.82 24.32 10.41
N PRO A 76 37.92 24.34 11.77
CA PRO A 76 39.14 23.94 12.46
C PRO A 76 39.52 22.48 12.18
N LYS A 77 40.81 22.19 12.01
CA LYS A 77 41.36 20.85 11.91
C LYS A 77 41.99 20.41 13.23
N LEU A 78 41.80 19.16 13.58
CA LEU A 78 42.48 18.50 14.71
C LEU A 78 43.73 17.78 14.22
N ARG A 79 44.77 17.66 15.09
CA ARG A 79 45.97 16.93 14.78
C ARG A 79 45.75 15.42 14.76
N GLN A 80 44.86 14.93 15.63
CA GLN A 80 44.42 13.55 15.68
C GLN A 80 42.91 13.51 15.54
N GLY A 81 42.37 12.63 14.65
CA GLY A 81 40.99 12.57 14.33
C GLY A 81 40.52 13.67 13.36
N SER A 82 39.22 13.81 13.18
CA SER A 82 38.61 14.84 12.33
C SER A 82 37.45 15.52 13.05
N TYR A 83 37.36 16.82 12.93
CA TYR A 83 36.21 17.61 13.34
C TYR A 83 35.38 17.99 12.11
N PHE A 84 34.09 17.79 12.18
CA PHE A 84 33.14 18.27 11.22
C PHE A 84 31.94 18.88 11.94
N PRO A 85 31.62 20.17 11.69
CA PRO A 85 30.54 20.84 12.39
C PRO A 85 29.19 20.12 12.16
N PRO A 86 28.40 19.83 13.22
CA PRO A 86 27.12 19.13 13.07
C PRO A 86 26.11 19.85 12.16
N PHE A 87 26.17 21.19 12.13
CA PHE A 87 25.29 22.00 11.25
C PHE A 87 25.69 21.97 9.77
N LEU A 88 26.92 21.52 9.46
CA LEU A 88 27.41 21.29 8.11
C LEU A 88 27.29 19.83 7.67
N GLU A 89 26.95 18.92 8.58
CA GLU A 89 26.57 17.56 8.15
C GLU A 89 25.49 17.68 7.09
N PRO A 90 25.65 17.00 5.93
CA PRO A 90 24.64 17.07 4.89
C PRO A 90 23.30 16.86 5.57
N ARG A 91 22.37 17.76 5.29
CA ARG A 91 21.09 17.88 5.97
C ARG A 91 20.32 16.55 5.88
N LYS A 92 20.77 15.54 6.63
CA LYS A 92 20.14 14.20 6.68
C LYS A 92 18.65 14.30 6.90
N THR A 93 18.20 15.29 7.70
CA THR A 93 16.78 15.51 7.95
C THR A 93 16.08 16.19 6.77
N ALA A 94 16.68 17.24 6.17
CA ALA A 94 16.10 17.91 5.00
C ALA A 94 16.19 17.05 3.75
N GLU A 95 17.28 16.30 3.57
CA GLU A 95 17.43 15.34 2.48
C GLU A 95 16.46 14.17 2.63
N LYS A 96 16.30 13.61 3.83
CA LYS A 96 15.27 12.60 4.11
C LYS A 96 13.87 13.14 3.85
N ALA A 97 13.55 14.35 4.29
CA ALA A 97 12.26 14.98 4.04
C ALA A 97 12.02 15.17 2.52
N LEU A 98 13.03 15.62 1.76
CA LEU A 98 12.93 15.72 0.31
C LEU A 98 12.73 14.37 -0.36
N VAL A 99 13.48 13.34 0.04
CA VAL A 99 13.32 11.97 -0.46
C VAL A 99 11.92 11.46 -0.18
N THR A 100 11.41 11.67 1.05
CA THR A 100 10.04 11.31 1.41
C THR A 100 9.01 12.01 0.52
N VAL A 101 9.13 13.32 0.32
CA VAL A 101 8.23 14.08 -0.56
C VAL A 101 8.25 13.56 -2.00
N ILE A 102 9.43 13.22 -2.53
CA ILE A 102 9.59 12.65 -3.87
C ILE A 102 8.93 11.27 -3.95
N GLN A 103 9.13 10.43 -2.94
CA GLN A 103 8.55 9.09 -2.85
C GLN A 103 7.01 9.18 -2.75
N GLU A 104 6.48 10.01 -1.87
CA GLU A 104 5.05 10.24 -1.69
C GLU A 104 4.41 10.81 -2.97
N ALA A 105 5.04 11.80 -3.60
CA ALA A 105 4.57 12.36 -4.86
C ALA A 105 4.52 11.28 -5.96
N TRP A 106 5.54 10.43 -6.04
CA TRP A 106 5.59 9.35 -7.03
C TRP A 106 4.52 8.28 -6.75
N ILE A 107 4.38 7.82 -5.51
CA ILE A 107 3.31 6.90 -5.08
C ILE A 107 1.95 7.55 -5.33
N GLY A 108 1.80 8.83 -5.00
CA GLY A 108 0.61 9.65 -5.24
C GLY A 108 0.20 9.78 -6.71
N GLY A 109 1.02 9.27 -7.64
CA GLY A 109 0.75 9.29 -9.08
C GLY A 109 1.15 10.61 -9.73
N VAL A 110 2.14 11.32 -9.17
CA VAL A 110 2.78 12.45 -9.83
C VAL A 110 3.82 11.92 -10.80
N SER A 111 3.76 12.33 -12.08
CA SER A 111 4.73 11.88 -13.07
C SER A 111 6.15 12.33 -12.71
N THR A 112 7.16 11.56 -13.10
CA THR A 112 8.58 11.90 -12.84
C THR A 112 8.99 13.27 -13.39
N ARG A 113 8.32 13.76 -14.46
CA ARG A 113 8.51 15.10 -14.99
C ARG A 113 8.01 16.17 -14.04
N ARG A 114 6.82 15.99 -13.47
CA ARG A 114 6.26 16.91 -12.45
C ARG A 114 7.03 16.85 -11.14
N VAL A 115 7.58 15.68 -10.78
CA VAL A 115 8.50 15.57 -9.64
C VAL A 115 9.75 16.41 -9.88
N ASP A 116 10.31 16.39 -11.10
CA ASP A 116 11.43 17.24 -11.46
C ASP A 116 11.08 18.74 -11.36
N GLU A 117 9.92 19.14 -11.90
CA GLU A 117 9.41 20.51 -11.79
C GLU A 117 9.22 20.94 -10.31
N LEU A 118 8.73 20.03 -9.44
CA LEU A 118 8.60 20.27 -8.01
C LEU A 118 9.97 20.48 -7.34
N VAL A 119 10.94 19.62 -7.64
CA VAL A 119 12.31 19.71 -7.11
C VAL A 119 12.98 21.03 -7.54
N GLN A 120 12.79 21.45 -8.79
CA GLN A 120 13.28 22.72 -9.30
C GLN A 120 12.59 23.91 -8.62
N ALA A 121 11.28 23.84 -8.41
CA ALA A 121 10.51 24.87 -7.67
C ALA A 121 10.97 25.01 -6.20
N MET A 122 11.56 23.96 -5.62
CA MET A 122 12.19 23.98 -4.30
C MET A 122 13.61 24.59 -4.32
N GLY A 123 14.09 25.08 -5.48
CA GLY A 123 15.40 25.71 -5.62
C GLY A 123 16.55 24.72 -5.79
N LEU A 124 16.28 23.47 -6.19
CA LEU A 124 17.28 22.44 -6.45
C LEU A 124 17.54 22.30 -7.96
N ALA A 125 18.66 21.67 -8.33
CA ALA A 125 19.09 21.52 -9.72
C ALA A 125 18.20 20.60 -10.59
N GLY A 126 17.10 20.09 -10.03
CA GLY A 126 16.22 19.11 -10.69
C GLY A 126 16.61 17.67 -10.38
N ILE A 127 15.78 16.73 -10.85
CA ILE A 127 15.98 15.30 -10.64
C ILE A 127 15.64 14.50 -11.89
N SER A 128 16.54 13.63 -12.32
CA SER A 128 16.30 12.77 -13.49
C SER A 128 15.35 11.61 -13.16
N LYS A 129 14.69 11.06 -14.20
CA LYS A 129 13.82 9.87 -14.06
C LYS A 129 14.53 8.69 -13.41
N SER A 130 15.83 8.50 -13.72
CA SER A 130 16.64 7.43 -13.14
C SER A 130 16.95 7.67 -11.67
N GLN A 131 17.14 8.92 -11.25
CA GLN A 131 17.33 9.28 -9.85
C GLN A 131 16.05 9.08 -9.04
N VAL A 132 14.88 9.51 -9.54
CA VAL A 132 13.57 9.22 -8.91
C VAL A 132 13.41 7.72 -8.74
N SER A 133 13.64 6.93 -9.80
CA SER A 133 13.55 5.46 -9.73
C SER A 133 14.50 4.85 -8.70
N LYS A 134 15.70 5.41 -8.55
CA LYS A 134 16.69 4.95 -7.55
C LYS A 134 16.24 5.29 -6.13
N LEU A 135 15.74 6.50 -5.90
CA LEU A 135 15.20 6.90 -4.59
C LEU A 135 14.00 6.05 -4.16
N CYS A 136 13.19 5.61 -5.14
CA CYS A 136 12.04 4.74 -4.86
C CYS A 136 12.42 3.28 -4.57
N LYS A 137 13.71 2.87 -4.68
CA LYS A 137 14.13 1.50 -4.32
C LYS A 137 13.97 1.18 -2.84
N ASP A 138 14.11 2.16 -1.97
CA ASP A 138 13.91 1.98 -0.52
C ASP A 138 12.47 1.58 -0.19
N ILE A 139 11.52 1.84 -1.11
CA ILE A 139 10.14 1.41 -1.02
C ILE A 139 10.04 -0.11 -1.20
N ASP A 140 10.95 -0.73 -1.97
CA ASP A 140 10.91 -2.18 -2.25
C ASP A 140 10.99 -3.00 -0.95
N GLU A 141 11.84 -2.60 0.00
CA GLU A 141 11.98 -3.30 1.28
C GLU A 141 10.67 -3.27 2.09
N ARG A 142 10.03 -2.10 2.16
CA ARG A 142 8.75 -1.92 2.87
C ARG A 142 7.63 -2.70 2.19
N VAL A 143 7.56 -2.63 0.86
CA VAL A 143 6.56 -3.34 0.06
C VAL A 143 6.74 -4.85 0.20
N ASN A 144 7.97 -5.36 0.08
CA ASN A 144 8.24 -6.79 0.22
C ASN A 144 7.94 -7.26 1.65
N ALA A 145 8.34 -6.52 2.67
CA ALA A 145 8.00 -6.84 4.06
C ALA A 145 6.47 -6.91 4.26
N PHE A 146 5.71 -6.00 3.65
CA PHE A 146 4.25 -6.00 3.69
C PHE A 146 3.66 -7.21 2.96
N LEU A 147 4.13 -7.50 1.74
CA LEU A 147 3.59 -8.58 0.90
C LEU A 147 3.97 -9.98 1.41
N ASP A 148 5.14 -10.12 2.04
CA ASP A 148 5.66 -11.41 2.52
C ASP A 148 5.35 -11.67 4.00
N ARG A 149 4.68 -10.73 4.68
CA ARG A 149 4.36 -10.89 6.11
C ARG A 149 3.57 -12.15 6.39
N PRO A 150 3.74 -12.80 7.56
CA PRO A 150 2.90 -13.91 8.00
C PRO A 150 1.42 -13.50 8.03
N ILE A 151 0.54 -14.44 7.66
CA ILE A 151 -0.91 -14.27 7.71
C ILE A 151 -1.41 -15.02 8.95
N GLU A 152 -1.67 -14.29 10.04
CA GLU A 152 -2.03 -14.87 11.32
C GLU A 152 -3.54 -14.93 11.52
N GLY A 153 -4.01 -15.89 12.32
CA GLY A 153 -5.43 -16.06 12.63
C GLY A 153 -6.23 -16.77 11.54
N GLU A 154 -7.54 -16.61 11.58
CA GLU A 154 -8.49 -17.20 10.63
C GLU A 154 -9.17 -16.11 9.79
N TRP A 155 -9.38 -16.44 8.50
CA TRP A 155 -9.84 -15.50 7.48
C TRP A 155 -11.05 -16.07 6.73
N PRO A 156 -12.25 -15.99 7.27
CA PRO A 156 -13.43 -16.66 6.69
C PRO A 156 -13.82 -16.14 5.31
N TYR A 157 -13.47 -14.90 4.95
CA TYR A 157 -13.84 -14.30 3.68
C TYR A 157 -12.63 -13.79 2.92
N LEU A 158 -12.58 -14.12 1.62
CA LEU A 158 -11.51 -13.73 0.71
C LEU A 158 -12.10 -13.13 -0.57
N TRP A 159 -11.65 -11.96 -0.96
CA TRP A 159 -11.94 -11.34 -2.26
C TRP A 159 -10.73 -11.41 -3.15
N LEU A 160 -10.94 -11.84 -4.38
CA LEU A 160 -9.91 -11.92 -5.42
C LEU A 160 -10.37 -11.16 -6.66
N ASP A 161 -9.48 -10.35 -7.20
CA ASP A 161 -9.70 -9.66 -8.46
C ASP A 161 -8.38 -9.42 -9.17
N ALA A 162 -8.42 -9.27 -10.49
CA ALA A 162 -7.25 -9.03 -11.31
C ALA A 162 -7.44 -7.76 -12.15
N THR A 163 -6.35 -7.05 -12.35
CA THR A 163 -6.28 -5.94 -13.28
C THR A 163 -5.10 -6.11 -14.24
N TYR A 164 -5.26 -5.65 -15.49
CA TYR A 164 -4.21 -5.78 -16.49
C TYR A 164 -3.39 -4.49 -16.60
N LEU A 165 -2.07 -4.66 -16.62
CA LEU A 165 -1.09 -3.58 -16.71
C LEU A 165 -0.12 -3.85 -17.86
N LYS A 166 0.43 -2.78 -18.45
CA LYS A 166 1.39 -2.89 -19.55
C LYS A 166 2.82 -2.83 -19.03
N VAL A 167 3.63 -3.77 -19.45
CA VAL A 167 5.05 -3.88 -19.05
C VAL A 167 5.92 -4.16 -20.27
N ARG A 168 7.18 -3.75 -20.21
CA ARG A 168 8.22 -4.11 -21.19
C ARG A 168 8.83 -5.45 -20.80
N ASP A 169 8.76 -6.40 -21.72
CA ASP A 169 9.38 -7.70 -21.58
C ASP A 169 10.05 -8.10 -22.92
N GLY A 170 11.33 -8.45 -22.89
CA GLY A 170 12.09 -8.84 -24.08
C GLY A 170 12.03 -7.83 -25.23
N GLY A 171 11.94 -6.53 -24.94
CA GLY A 171 11.84 -5.46 -25.95
C GLY A 171 10.42 -5.25 -26.52
N ARG A 172 9.44 -6.01 -26.06
CA ARG A 172 8.02 -5.89 -26.44
C ARG A 172 7.19 -5.31 -25.30
N ILE A 173 6.01 -4.79 -25.63
CA ILE A 173 5.02 -4.38 -24.65
C ILE A 173 4.01 -5.51 -24.52
N VAL A 174 3.95 -6.09 -23.33
CA VAL A 174 3.01 -7.15 -22.99
C VAL A 174 2.02 -6.68 -21.91
N SER A 175 0.87 -7.35 -21.85
CA SER A 175 -0.10 -7.13 -20.78
C SER A 175 0.09 -8.22 -19.72
N VAL A 176 0.21 -7.84 -18.46
CA VAL A 176 0.33 -8.77 -17.33
C VAL A 176 -0.85 -8.57 -16.39
N ALA A 177 -1.29 -9.65 -15.76
CA ALA A 177 -2.31 -9.63 -14.74
C ALA A 177 -1.69 -9.28 -13.39
N ALA A 178 -2.23 -8.28 -12.71
CA ALA A 178 -1.95 -7.99 -11.31
C ALA A 178 -3.13 -8.47 -10.47
N ILE A 179 -2.93 -9.54 -9.71
CA ILE A 179 -3.93 -10.14 -8.82
C ILE A 179 -3.83 -9.51 -7.45
N ILE A 180 -4.95 -9.09 -6.89
CA ILE A 180 -5.04 -8.55 -5.53
C ILE A 180 -5.92 -9.47 -4.70
N ALA A 181 -5.45 -9.81 -3.50
CA ALA A 181 -6.19 -10.54 -2.48
C ALA A 181 -6.47 -9.64 -1.27
N MET A 182 -7.75 -9.48 -0.95
CA MET A 182 -8.25 -8.85 0.26
C MET A 182 -9.00 -9.89 1.09
N ALA A 183 -8.75 -9.97 2.38
CA ALA A 183 -9.46 -10.88 3.26
C ALA A 183 -10.00 -10.19 4.51
N VAL A 184 -10.91 -10.85 5.20
CA VAL A 184 -11.51 -10.40 6.47
C VAL A 184 -11.22 -11.41 7.54
N THR A 185 -10.70 -10.92 8.67
CA THR A 185 -10.40 -11.70 9.88
C THR A 185 -11.67 -12.03 10.68
N THR A 186 -11.58 -12.97 11.62
CA THR A 186 -12.69 -13.31 12.53
C THR A 186 -13.10 -12.18 13.47
N ASP A 187 -12.24 -11.18 13.68
CA ASP A 187 -12.59 -9.94 14.41
C ASP A 187 -13.21 -8.84 13.52
N GLY A 188 -13.53 -9.16 12.27
CA GLY A 188 -14.25 -8.31 11.34
C GLY A 188 -13.40 -7.25 10.64
N ARG A 189 -12.08 -7.26 10.78
CA ARG A 189 -11.17 -6.34 10.08
C ARG A 189 -10.85 -6.85 8.69
N ARG A 190 -10.67 -5.93 7.76
CA ARG A 190 -10.24 -6.27 6.40
C ARG A 190 -8.80 -5.88 6.19
N GLU A 191 -8.05 -6.73 5.47
CA GLU A 191 -6.68 -6.46 5.09
C GLU A 191 -6.38 -6.92 3.66
N ILE A 192 -5.41 -6.28 3.04
CA ILE A 192 -4.82 -6.74 1.79
C ILE A 192 -3.75 -7.74 2.16
N ILE A 193 -3.93 -8.99 1.73
CA ILE A 193 -3.06 -10.10 2.10
C ILE A 193 -2.13 -10.57 0.98
N GLY A 194 -2.30 -10.06 -0.24
CA GLY A 194 -1.43 -10.46 -1.34
C GLY A 194 -1.57 -9.63 -2.61
N LEU A 195 -0.46 -9.59 -3.34
CA LEU A 195 -0.33 -9.11 -4.71
C LEU A 195 0.45 -10.16 -5.51
N GLY A 196 -0.06 -10.55 -6.67
CA GLY A 196 0.62 -11.43 -7.62
C GLY A 196 0.70 -10.78 -9.00
N ILE A 197 1.86 -10.86 -9.65
CA ILE A 197 2.03 -10.39 -11.03
C ILE A 197 2.33 -11.61 -11.90
N GLY A 198 1.62 -11.74 -13.02
CA GLY A 198 1.83 -12.86 -13.93
C GLY A 198 1.30 -12.61 -15.34
N PRO A 199 1.65 -13.50 -16.29
CA PRO A 199 1.37 -13.26 -17.71
C PRO A 199 -0.11 -13.37 -18.07
N SER A 200 -0.91 -14.07 -17.27
CA SER A 200 -2.33 -14.28 -17.52
C SER A 200 -3.05 -14.80 -16.27
N GLU A 201 -4.37 -14.79 -16.30
CA GLU A 201 -5.23 -15.37 -15.27
C GLU A 201 -5.44 -16.89 -15.42
N ALA A 202 -4.44 -17.61 -15.90
CA ALA A 202 -4.53 -19.06 -16.05
C ALA A 202 -4.57 -19.79 -14.68
N GLU A 203 -5.20 -20.97 -14.64
CA GLU A 203 -5.35 -21.79 -13.42
C GLU A 203 -4.01 -22.04 -12.69
N PRO A 204 -2.89 -22.37 -13.37
CA PRO A 204 -1.62 -22.56 -12.67
C PRO A 204 -1.14 -21.32 -11.93
N PHE A 205 -1.36 -20.13 -12.48
CA PHE A 205 -0.99 -18.87 -11.83
C PHE A 205 -1.85 -18.61 -10.60
N TRP A 206 -3.17 -18.78 -10.70
CA TRP A 206 -4.08 -18.69 -9.55
C TRP A 206 -3.73 -19.70 -8.46
N SER A 207 -3.48 -20.96 -8.85
CA SER A 207 -3.10 -22.01 -7.90
C SER A 207 -1.78 -21.72 -7.20
N ALA A 208 -0.77 -21.21 -7.90
CA ALA A 208 0.50 -20.81 -7.31
C ALA A 208 0.32 -19.64 -6.33
N PHE A 209 -0.46 -18.63 -6.71
CA PHE A 209 -0.76 -17.50 -5.86
C PHE A 209 -1.47 -17.91 -4.56
N LEU A 210 -2.55 -18.70 -4.67
CA LEU A 210 -3.29 -19.17 -3.49
C LEU A 210 -2.44 -20.07 -2.58
N LYS A 211 -1.62 -20.97 -3.16
CA LYS A 211 -0.66 -21.78 -2.38
C LYS A 211 0.35 -20.88 -1.64
N GLY A 212 0.79 -19.79 -2.26
CA GLY A 212 1.65 -18.80 -1.62
C GLY A 212 1.00 -18.17 -0.39
N LEU A 213 -0.28 -17.79 -0.48
CA LEU A 213 -1.04 -17.27 0.67
C LEU A 213 -1.19 -18.31 1.78
N VAL A 214 -1.53 -19.56 1.44
CA VAL A 214 -1.63 -20.68 2.40
C VAL A 214 -0.28 -20.93 3.09
N LYS A 215 0.82 -20.92 2.34
CA LYS A 215 2.17 -21.09 2.89
C LYS A 215 2.53 -19.97 3.90
N ARG A 216 2.02 -18.75 3.68
CA ARG A 216 2.19 -17.62 4.60
C ARG A 216 1.26 -17.67 5.82
N GLY A 217 0.31 -18.62 5.86
CA GLY A 217 -0.57 -18.85 7.01
C GLY A 217 -2.06 -18.62 6.76
N LEU A 218 -2.50 -18.31 5.52
CA LEU A 218 -3.93 -18.18 5.21
C LEU A 218 -4.68 -19.48 5.53
N LYS A 219 -5.65 -19.40 6.43
CA LYS A 219 -6.49 -20.53 6.83
C LYS A 219 -7.91 -20.09 7.21
N GLY A 220 -8.83 -21.07 7.30
CA GLY A 220 -10.22 -20.82 7.73
C GLY A 220 -11.10 -20.18 6.67
N VAL A 221 -10.66 -20.12 5.38
CA VAL A 221 -11.46 -19.53 4.30
C VAL A 221 -12.72 -20.35 4.06
N LYS A 222 -13.87 -19.72 4.19
CA LYS A 222 -15.22 -20.29 3.99
C LYS A 222 -15.82 -19.89 2.65
N LEU A 223 -15.59 -18.62 2.25
CA LEU A 223 -16.14 -18.07 1.01
C LEU A 223 -15.08 -17.23 0.29
N VAL A 224 -14.91 -17.49 -1.00
CA VAL A 224 -14.12 -16.66 -1.90
C VAL A 224 -15.06 -15.91 -2.85
N ILE A 225 -14.90 -14.59 -2.96
CA ILE A 225 -15.70 -13.73 -3.83
C ILE A 225 -14.82 -13.25 -4.98
N SER A 226 -15.24 -13.47 -6.22
CA SER A 226 -14.51 -13.02 -7.40
C SER A 226 -15.43 -12.89 -8.62
N ASP A 227 -14.86 -12.40 -9.72
CA ASP A 227 -15.48 -12.52 -11.02
C ASP A 227 -15.46 -13.96 -11.56
N ALA A 228 -16.26 -14.19 -12.60
CA ALA A 228 -16.30 -15.50 -13.26
C ALA A 228 -15.05 -15.72 -14.08
N HIS A 229 -14.19 -16.59 -13.56
CA HIS A 229 -13.03 -17.10 -14.27
C HIS A 229 -12.82 -18.58 -13.93
N ASP A 230 -12.88 -19.45 -14.95
CA ASP A 230 -12.86 -20.92 -14.74
C ASP A 230 -11.57 -21.39 -14.06
N GLY A 231 -10.42 -20.84 -14.47
CA GLY A 231 -9.13 -21.14 -13.85
C GLY A 231 -9.08 -20.77 -12.37
N LEU A 232 -9.67 -19.64 -12.00
CA LEU A 232 -9.75 -19.22 -10.60
C LEU A 232 -10.67 -20.13 -9.79
N ARG A 233 -11.86 -20.47 -10.30
CA ARG A 233 -12.80 -21.39 -9.65
C ARG A 233 -12.14 -22.74 -9.34
N LEU A 234 -11.43 -23.32 -10.31
CA LEU A 234 -10.69 -24.57 -10.13
C LEU A 234 -9.61 -24.44 -9.06
N ALA A 235 -8.85 -23.35 -9.07
CA ALA A 235 -7.80 -23.08 -8.08
C ALA A 235 -8.39 -22.95 -6.66
N ILE A 236 -9.51 -22.23 -6.49
CA ILE A 236 -10.21 -22.09 -5.20
C ILE A 236 -10.59 -23.45 -4.64
N THR A 237 -11.25 -24.28 -5.44
CA THR A 237 -11.68 -25.62 -5.01
C THR A 237 -10.51 -26.50 -4.63
N ARG A 238 -9.44 -26.51 -5.42
CA ARG A 238 -8.26 -27.37 -5.20
C ARG A 238 -7.39 -26.95 -4.03
N VAL A 239 -7.21 -25.63 -3.82
CA VAL A 239 -6.24 -25.11 -2.85
C VAL A 239 -6.89 -24.77 -1.53
N LEU A 240 -8.08 -24.17 -1.53
CA LEU A 240 -8.75 -23.68 -0.35
C LEU A 240 -9.91 -24.57 0.12
N GLY A 241 -10.53 -25.36 -0.77
CA GLY A 241 -11.73 -26.11 -0.46
C GLY A 241 -12.92 -25.25 -0.03
N ALA A 242 -12.91 -23.96 -0.35
CA ALA A 242 -13.90 -22.97 0.06
C ALA A 242 -15.04 -22.87 -0.95
N SER A 243 -16.20 -22.39 -0.48
CA SER A 243 -17.31 -22.00 -1.35
C SER A 243 -16.89 -20.82 -2.24
N TRP A 244 -17.42 -20.77 -3.44
CA TRP A 244 -17.16 -19.67 -4.37
C TRP A 244 -18.41 -18.82 -4.60
N GLN A 245 -18.30 -17.53 -4.45
CA GLN A 245 -19.33 -16.53 -4.78
C GLN A 245 -18.91 -15.78 -6.04
N ARG A 246 -19.65 -15.96 -7.10
CA ARG A 246 -19.52 -15.14 -8.31
C ARG A 246 -20.06 -13.73 -8.05
N CYS A 247 -19.32 -12.72 -8.41
CA CYS A 247 -19.75 -11.33 -8.25
C CYS A 247 -21.11 -11.08 -8.91
N ARG A 248 -22.12 -10.78 -8.10
CA ARG A 248 -23.48 -10.54 -8.57
C ARG A 248 -23.59 -9.34 -9.51
N VAL A 249 -22.76 -8.32 -9.32
CA VAL A 249 -22.77 -7.11 -10.17
C VAL A 249 -22.30 -7.45 -11.58
N HIS A 250 -21.17 -8.18 -11.70
CA HIS A 250 -20.66 -8.61 -13.00
C HIS A 250 -21.56 -9.66 -13.65
N TRP A 251 -22.09 -10.60 -12.86
CA TRP A 251 -23.08 -11.55 -13.35
C TRP A 251 -24.31 -10.85 -13.93
N MET A 252 -24.91 -9.87 -13.22
CA MET A 252 -26.06 -9.12 -13.70
C MET A 252 -25.75 -8.39 -15.01
N ARG A 253 -24.56 -7.80 -15.16
CA ARG A 253 -24.13 -7.16 -16.40
C ARG A 253 -24.07 -8.17 -17.56
N ASN A 254 -23.51 -9.36 -17.31
CA ASN A 254 -23.46 -10.43 -18.30
C ASN A 254 -24.87 -10.96 -18.65
N ALA A 255 -25.74 -11.13 -17.66
CA ALA A 255 -27.12 -11.56 -17.86
C ALA A 255 -27.90 -10.57 -18.75
N LEU A 256 -27.80 -9.29 -18.46
CA LEU A 256 -28.48 -8.24 -19.23
C LEU A 256 -27.92 -8.07 -20.67
N ALA A 257 -26.72 -8.55 -20.95
CA ALA A 257 -26.20 -8.57 -22.33
C ALA A 257 -27.01 -9.48 -23.27
N HIS A 258 -27.78 -10.43 -22.73
CA HIS A 258 -28.69 -11.28 -23.48
C HIS A 258 -30.07 -10.68 -23.70
N VAL A 259 -30.31 -9.45 -23.23
CA VAL A 259 -31.59 -8.76 -23.25
C VAL A 259 -31.48 -7.44 -23.99
N PRO A 260 -32.46 -7.05 -24.82
CA PRO A 260 -32.50 -5.72 -25.47
C PRO A 260 -32.51 -4.59 -24.42
N LYS A 261 -31.79 -3.48 -24.70
CA LYS A 261 -31.61 -2.36 -23.73
C LYS A 261 -32.93 -1.83 -23.16
N GLY A 262 -33.99 -1.72 -23.97
CA GLY A 262 -35.29 -1.24 -23.50
C GLY A 262 -35.97 -2.12 -22.46
N GLN A 263 -35.48 -3.35 -22.23
CA GLN A 263 -36.08 -4.32 -21.32
C GLN A 263 -35.17 -4.62 -20.12
N HIS A 264 -33.99 -4.03 -20.05
CA HIS A 264 -33.01 -4.24 -18.97
C HIS A 264 -33.63 -3.98 -17.59
N THR A 265 -34.34 -2.88 -17.40
CA THR A 265 -34.93 -2.50 -16.11
C THR A 265 -35.92 -3.55 -15.61
N MET A 266 -36.81 -4.03 -16.50
CA MET A 266 -37.80 -5.03 -16.15
C MET A 266 -37.16 -6.37 -15.79
N VAL A 267 -36.25 -6.87 -16.63
CA VAL A 267 -35.56 -8.14 -16.38
C VAL A 267 -34.67 -8.06 -15.14
N ALA A 268 -33.96 -6.96 -14.94
CA ALA A 268 -33.18 -6.75 -13.74
C ALA A 268 -34.04 -6.70 -12.47
N ALA A 269 -35.23 -6.11 -12.53
CA ALA A 269 -36.18 -6.09 -11.42
C ALA A 269 -36.67 -7.50 -11.09
N ALA A 270 -37.03 -8.30 -12.11
CA ALA A 270 -37.44 -9.70 -11.91
C ALA A 270 -36.33 -10.52 -11.24
N ILE A 271 -35.11 -10.48 -11.75
CA ILE A 271 -33.96 -11.23 -11.17
C ILE A 271 -33.68 -10.77 -9.73
N ARG A 272 -33.77 -9.46 -9.44
CA ARG A 272 -33.54 -8.93 -8.07
C ARG A 272 -34.49 -9.49 -7.03
N GLN A 273 -35.68 -9.99 -7.41
CA GLN A 273 -36.61 -10.62 -6.45
C GLN A 273 -35.95 -11.80 -5.72
N ALA A 274 -35.12 -12.59 -6.40
CA ALA A 274 -34.40 -13.69 -5.79
C ALA A 274 -33.40 -13.22 -4.71
N PHE A 275 -32.77 -12.05 -4.92
CA PHE A 275 -31.82 -11.49 -3.97
C PHE A 275 -32.45 -10.82 -2.74
N LEU A 276 -33.74 -10.57 -2.78
CA LEU A 276 -34.49 -9.97 -1.66
C LEU A 276 -35.09 -11.01 -0.70
N GLN A 277 -34.94 -12.29 -1.05
CA GLN A 277 -35.49 -13.36 -0.19
C GLN A 277 -34.73 -13.47 1.14
N PRO A 278 -35.43 -13.88 2.22
CA PRO A 278 -34.83 -13.93 3.56
C PRO A 278 -33.79 -15.02 3.72
N ASP A 279 -33.91 -16.13 3.01
CA ASP A 279 -33.04 -17.28 3.12
C ASP A 279 -32.65 -17.89 1.76
N ALA A 280 -31.71 -18.82 1.79
CA ALA A 280 -31.13 -19.42 0.59
C ALA A 280 -32.15 -20.27 -0.19
N GLU A 281 -33.08 -20.93 0.51
CA GLU A 281 -34.08 -21.81 -0.14
C GLU A 281 -35.13 -20.99 -0.88
N ALA A 282 -35.69 -19.99 -0.25
CA ALA A 282 -36.62 -19.06 -0.88
C ALA A 282 -35.97 -18.31 -2.06
N ALA A 283 -34.67 -17.95 -1.93
CA ALA A 283 -33.92 -17.33 -3.00
C ALA A 283 -33.76 -18.26 -4.22
N ARG A 284 -33.44 -19.53 -4.01
CA ARG A 284 -33.31 -20.54 -5.08
C ARG A 284 -34.66 -20.78 -5.77
N GLN A 285 -35.72 -20.94 -4.99
CA GLN A 285 -37.08 -21.12 -5.55
C GLN A 285 -37.48 -19.94 -6.41
N THR A 286 -37.27 -18.72 -5.92
CA THR A 286 -37.57 -17.50 -6.67
C THR A 286 -36.69 -17.38 -7.93
N TRP A 287 -35.39 -17.74 -7.82
CA TRP A 287 -34.46 -17.73 -8.94
C TRP A 287 -34.92 -18.63 -10.08
N ARG A 288 -35.28 -19.90 -9.77
CA ARG A 288 -35.77 -20.87 -10.76
C ARG A 288 -37.09 -20.42 -11.38
N HIS A 289 -38.00 -19.91 -10.55
CA HIS A 289 -39.28 -19.36 -11.02
C HIS A 289 -39.07 -18.20 -12.02
N VAL A 290 -38.18 -17.25 -11.72
CA VAL A 290 -37.81 -16.16 -12.62
C VAL A 290 -37.14 -16.68 -13.88
N ALA A 291 -36.24 -17.66 -13.79
CA ALA A 291 -35.59 -18.27 -14.94
C ALA A 291 -36.63 -18.88 -15.90
N ASP A 292 -37.62 -19.61 -15.36
CA ASP A 292 -38.70 -20.22 -16.13
C ASP A 292 -39.60 -19.17 -16.80
N GLN A 293 -39.92 -18.07 -16.12
CA GLN A 293 -40.68 -16.95 -16.71
C GLN A 293 -39.95 -16.25 -17.85
N LEU A 294 -38.58 -16.15 -17.74
CA LEU A 294 -37.76 -15.50 -18.76
C LEU A 294 -37.43 -16.43 -19.95
N ARG A 295 -37.49 -17.75 -19.76
CA ARG A 295 -37.10 -18.78 -20.73
C ARG A 295 -37.73 -18.68 -22.08
N PRO A 296 -39.08 -18.45 -22.23
CA PRO A 296 -39.73 -18.36 -23.52
C PRO A 296 -39.23 -17.22 -24.39
N ARG A 297 -38.79 -16.12 -23.76
CA ARG A 297 -38.38 -14.90 -24.45
C ARG A 297 -36.85 -14.74 -24.54
N TRP A 298 -36.12 -15.19 -23.53
CA TRP A 298 -34.65 -15.11 -23.43
C TRP A 298 -34.04 -16.46 -23.00
N PRO A 299 -34.08 -17.48 -23.85
CA PRO A 299 -33.61 -18.82 -23.46
C PRO A 299 -32.14 -18.85 -23.06
N LYS A 300 -31.27 -18.06 -23.69
CA LYS A 300 -29.85 -17.96 -23.30
C LYS A 300 -29.66 -17.37 -21.89
N LEU A 301 -30.48 -16.40 -21.50
CA LEU A 301 -30.46 -15.86 -20.16
C LEU A 301 -30.90 -16.90 -19.14
N ALA A 302 -31.98 -17.66 -19.44
CA ALA A 302 -32.47 -18.69 -18.55
C ALA A 302 -31.43 -19.80 -18.32
N VAL A 303 -30.75 -20.27 -19.37
CA VAL A 303 -29.62 -21.21 -19.28
C VAL A 303 -28.49 -20.62 -18.39
N LEU A 304 -28.11 -19.37 -18.61
CA LEU A 304 -27.12 -18.71 -17.76
C LEU A 304 -27.55 -18.66 -16.29
N MET A 305 -28.85 -18.45 -16.02
CA MET A 305 -29.39 -18.48 -14.65
C MET A 305 -29.30 -19.89 -14.07
N ASP A 306 -29.74 -20.93 -14.81
CA ASP A 306 -29.68 -22.33 -14.36
C ASP A 306 -28.24 -22.74 -14.01
N ASP A 307 -27.27 -22.45 -14.88
CA ASP A 307 -25.87 -22.82 -14.72
C ASP A 307 -25.17 -22.10 -13.58
N SER A 308 -25.64 -20.91 -13.18
CA SER A 308 -24.95 -20.05 -12.21
C SER A 308 -25.68 -19.90 -10.87
N GLU A 309 -26.78 -20.57 -10.64
CA GLU A 309 -27.58 -20.50 -9.40
C GLU A 309 -26.71 -20.65 -8.15
N HIS A 310 -25.91 -21.74 -8.09
CA HIS A 310 -25.06 -22.05 -6.94
C HIS A 310 -24.01 -20.98 -6.69
N ASP A 311 -23.41 -20.48 -7.77
CA ASP A 311 -22.27 -19.56 -7.69
C ASP A 311 -22.70 -18.13 -7.34
N VAL A 312 -23.92 -17.73 -7.79
CA VAL A 312 -24.44 -16.36 -7.58
C VAL A 312 -25.17 -16.23 -6.26
N LEU A 313 -25.75 -17.31 -5.76
CA LEU A 313 -26.50 -17.34 -4.49
C LEU A 313 -25.69 -17.95 -3.32
N ALA A 314 -24.41 -18.29 -3.50
CA ALA A 314 -23.58 -18.89 -2.46
C ALA A 314 -23.54 -18.06 -1.18
N TYR A 315 -23.51 -16.73 -1.28
CA TYR A 315 -23.49 -15.82 -0.14
C TYR A 315 -24.73 -15.93 0.77
N MET A 316 -25.84 -16.46 0.27
CA MET A 316 -27.07 -16.60 1.03
C MET A 316 -26.97 -17.67 2.16
N ALA A 317 -25.99 -18.56 2.09
CA ALA A 317 -25.69 -19.54 3.15
C ALA A 317 -24.93 -18.92 4.34
N PHE A 318 -24.57 -17.64 4.26
CA PHE A 318 -23.78 -16.93 5.27
C PHE A 318 -24.65 -15.97 6.08
N PRO A 319 -24.17 -15.50 7.25
CA PRO A 319 -24.94 -14.65 8.16
C PRO A 319 -25.54 -13.43 7.46
N ASN A 320 -26.78 -13.11 7.77
CA ASN A 320 -27.53 -12.03 7.12
C ASN A 320 -26.81 -10.68 7.18
N GLN A 321 -26.17 -10.39 8.32
CA GLN A 321 -25.41 -9.16 8.56
C GLN A 321 -24.24 -8.98 7.57
N HIS A 322 -23.69 -10.08 7.03
CA HIS A 322 -22.57 -10.08 6.12
C HIS A 322 -22.97 -10.04 4.65
N ARG A 323 -24.17 -10.52 4.30
CA ARG A 323 -24.63 -10.74 2.91
C ARG A 323 -24.51 -9.49 2.03
N THR A 324 -24.73 -8.30 2.59
CA THR A 324 -24.62 -7.03 1.87
C THR A 324 -23.23 -6.76 1.32
N LYS A 325 -22.20 -7.38 1.88
CA LYS A 325 -20.79 -7.21 1.47
C LYS A 325 -20.23 -8.40 0.70
N LEU A 326 -20.83 -9.59 0.90
CA LEU A 326 -20.35 -10.84 0.31
C LEU A 326 -20.76 -11.06 -1.16
N HIS A 327 -21.78 -10.37 -1.65
CA HIS A 327 -22.36 -10.62 -2.95
C HIS A 327 -21.59 -10.02 -4.13
N SER A 328 -20.53 -9.24 -3.90
CA SER A 328 -19.83 -8.52 -4.97
C SER A 328 -18.36 -8.26 -4.66
N THR A 329 -17.60 -7.97 -5.71
CA THR A 329 -16.20 -7.54 -5.68
C THR A 329 -16.03 -6.03 -5.53
N ASN A 330 -17.09 -5.27 -5.26
CA ASN A 330 -17.06 -3.81 -5.12
C ASN A 330 -15.92 -3.27 -4.25
N PRO A 331 -15.55 -3.91 -3.13
CA PRO A 331 -14.41 -3.45 -2.32
C PRO A 331 -13.10 -3.43 -3.11
N LEU A 332 -12.85 -4.45 -3.91
CA LEU A 332 -11.67 -4.53 -4.79
C LEU A 332 -11.80 -3.68 -6.04
N GLU A 333 -13.00 -3.52 -6.62
CA GLU A 333 -13.19 -2.65 -7.79
C GLU A 333 -12.75 -1.21 -7.50
N ARG A 334 -13.08 -0.71 -6.30
CA ARG A 334 -12.64 0.63 -5.87
C ARG A 334 -11.13 0.71 -5.74
N LEU A 335 -10.50 -0.31 -5.15
CA LEU A 335 -9.05 -0.40 -5.02
C LEU A 335 -8.39 -0.51 -6.40
N ASN A 336 -8.90 -1.38 -7.28
CA ASN A 336 -8.38 -1.53 -8.65
C ASN A 336 -8.53 -0.26 -9.49
N LYS A 337 -9.57 0.53 -9.27
CA LYS A 337 -9.71 1.84 -9.91
C LYS A 337 -8.58 2.80 -9.51
N GLU A 338 -8.23 2.80 -8.23
CA GLU A 338 -7.10 3.61 -7.72
C GLU A 338 -5.78 3.10 -8.26
N VAL A 339 -5.54 1.78 -8.22
CA VAL A 339 -4.37 1.14 -8.83
C VAL A 339 -4.22 1.52 -10.31
N LYS A 340 -5.29 1.44 -11.09
CA LYS A 340 -5.28 1.85 -12.51
C LYS A 340 -4.95 3.33 -12.67
N ARG A 341 -5.56 4.19 -11.88
CA ARG A 341 -5.30 5.64 -11.92
C ARG A 341 -3.81 5.95 -11.69
N ARG A 342 -3.17 5.27 -10.74
CA ARG A 342 -1.73 5.43 -10.48
C ARG A 342 -0.89 4.82 -11.60
N ALA A 343 -1.25 3.64 -12.09
CA ALA A 343 -0.56 2.95 -13.18
C ALA A 343 -0.63 3.71 -14.51
N ASP A 344 -1.75 4.37 -14.82
CA ASP A 344 -1.94 5.14 -16.05
C ASP A 344 -0.98 6.33 -16.17
N VAL A 345 -0.51 6.87 -15.04
CA VAL A 345 0.53 7.93 -15.03
C VAL A 345 1.89 7.40 -15.54
N VAL A 346 2.19 6.14 -15.24
CA VAL A 346 3.40 5.45 -15.74
C VAL A 346 3.20 5.01 -17.20
N GLY A 347 2.01 4.52 -17.51
CA GLY A 347 1.59 4.02 -18.81
C GLY A 347 2.16 2.65 -19.13
N ILE A 348 3.48 2.53 -19.32
CA ILE A 348 4.18 1.27 -19.61
C ILE A 348 5.28 1.09 -18.58
N PHE A 349 5.19 0.06 -17.76
CA PHE A 349 6.21 -0.25 -16.76
C PHE A 349 7.48 -0.80 -17.40
N PRO A 350 8.67 -0.44 -16.89
CA PRO A 350 9.94 -0.96 -17.41
C PRO A 350 10.15 -2.45 -17.14
N ASN A 351 9.60 -2.97 -16.05
CA ASN A 351 9.69 -4.38 -15.62
C ASN A 351 8.63 -4.66 -14.53
N GLU A 352 8.44 -5.94 -14.17
CA GLU A 352 7.49 -6.39 -13.15
C GLU A 352 7.82 -5.87 -11.74
N ALA A 353 9.10 -5.73 -11.39
CA ALA A 353 9.52 -5.17 -10.10
C ALA A 353 9.01 -3.73 -9.92
N SER A 354 8.95 -2.96 -10.99
CA SER A 354 8.38 -1.60 -10.97
C SER A 354 6.88 -1.59 -10.77
N ILE A 355 6.17 -2.62 -11.28
CA ILE A 355 4.73 -2.82 -10.99
C ILE A 355 4.55 -3.14 -9.51
N THR A 356 5.29 -4.13 -9.00
CA THR A 356 5.22 -4.55 -7.59
C THR A 356 5.50 -3.38 -6.66
N ARG A 357 6.51 -2.55 -6.95
CA ARG A 357 6.84 -1.36 -6.16
C ARG A 357 5.69 -0.36 -6.09
N LEU A 358 5.17 0.06 -7.25
CA LEU A 358 4.11 1.08 -7.29
C LEU A 358 2.81 0.54 -6.71
N ILE A 359 2.35 -0.60 -7.21
CA ILE A 359 1.08 -1.17 -6.78
C ILE A 359 1.18 -1.62 -5.32
N GLY A 360 2.28 -2.26 -4.92
CA GLY A 360 2.50 -2.66 -3.53
C GLY A 360 2.52 -1.50 -2.56
N ALA A 361 3.09 -0.35 -2.94
CA ALA A 361 3.05 0.86 -2.13
C ALA A 361 1.62 1.42 -1.98
N VAL A 362 0.84 1.45 -3.07
CA VAL A 362 -0.58 1.84 -3.03
C VAL A 362 -1.39 0.89 -2.15
N LEU A 363 -1.13 -0.41 -2.23
CA LEU A 363 -1.80 -1.41 -1.40
C LEU A 363 -1.43 -1.29 0.08
N LEU A 364 -0.16 -1.00 0.38
CA LEU A 364 0.31 -0.76 1.75
C LEU A 364 -0.38 0.47 2.34
N GLU A 365 -0.38 1.61 1.64
CA GLU A 365 -1.07 2.84 2.03
C GLU A 365 -2.56 2.57 2.33
N GLN A 366 -3.24 1.87 1.43
CA GLN A 366 -4.65 1.55 1.61
C GLN A 366 -4.90 0.57 2.77
N ASN A 367 -4.00 -0.37 2.99
CA ASN A 367 -4.08 -1.29 4.12
C ASN A 367 -3.94 -0.56 5.45
N ASP A 368 -2.98 0.36 5.55
CA ASP A 368 -2.77 1.19 6.74
C ASP A 368 -4.01 2.07 7.03
N GLU A 369 -4.60 2.67 5.99
CA GLU A 369 -5.87 3.40 6.14
C GLU A 369 -7.00 2.51 6.67
N TRP A 370 -7.11 1.26 6.17
CA TRP A 370 -8.16 0.34 6.62
C TRP A 370 -7.99 -0.09 8.06
N LEU A 371 -6.75 -0.23 8.54
CA LEU A 371 -6.47 -0.57 9.94
C LEU A 371 -6.91 0.54 10.92
N LEU A 372 -6.93 1.79 10.45
CA LEU A 372 -7.41 2.95 11.22
C LEU A 372 -8.94 3.10 11.20
N GLN A 373 -9.64 2.40 10.30
CA GLN A 373 -11.09 2.49 10.15
C GLN A 373 -11.81 1.54 11.11
N HIS A 374 -13.14 1.76 11.26
CA HIS A 374 -14.00 0.82 11.97
C HIS A 374 -14.01 -0.56 11.29
N ARG A 375 -14.39 -1.58 12.07
CA ARG A 375 -14.51 -2.95 11.58
C ARG A 375 -15.35 -3.02 10.31
N TYR A 376 -14.88 -3.81 9.37
CA TYR A 376 -15.53 -3.98 8.07
C TYR A 376 -16.75 -4.89 8.15
N MET A 377 -16.69 -5.96 8.96
CA MET A 377 -17.77 -6.90 9.21
C MET A 377 -18.22 -6.87 10.67
N GLN A 378 -19.48 -7.20 10.91
CA GLN A 378 -20.03 -7.35 12.26
C GLN A 378 -19.54 -8.66 12.88
N ILE A 379 -19.12 -8.62 14.16
CA ILE A 379 -18.52 -9.77 14.84
C ILE A 379 -19.59 -10.82 15.17
N GLU A 380 -20.80 -10.38 15.46
CA GLU A 380 -21.91 -11.26 15.81
C GLU A 380 -22.14 -12.35 14.75
N GLY A 381 -22.06 -11.97 13.46
CA GLY A 381 -22.12 -12.92 12.37
C GLY A 381 -20.88 -13.81 12.23
N MET A 382 -19.71 -13.40 12.74
CA MET A 382 -18.52 -14.25 12.72
C MET A 382 -18.65 -15.44 13.66
N ALA A 383 -19.30 -15.28 14.81
CA ALA A 383 -19.55 -16.36 15.75
C ALA A 383 -20.43 -17.48 15.14
N GLU A 384 -21.35 -17.14 14.23
CA GLU A 384 -22.17 -18.13 13.51
C GLU A 384 -21.35 -19.01 12.54
N LEU A 385 -20.18 -18.54 12.11
CA LEU A 385 -19.29 -19.27 11.18
C LEU A 385 -18.44 -20.32 11.88
N THR A 386 -18.19 -20.16 13.17
CA THR A 386 -17.42 -21.08 13.99
C THR A 386 -18.39 -21.68 15.02
N PRO A 387 -19.01 -22.85 14.73
CA PRO A 387 -19.84 -23.48 15.73
C PRO A 387 -19.02 -23.66 17.03
N PRO A 388 -19.60 -23.41 18.20
CA PRO A 388 -18.92 -23.65 19.45
C PRO A 388 -18.40 -25.09 19.44
N LEU A 389 -17.11 -25.25 19.82
CA LEU A 389 -16.61 -26.57 20.14
C LEU A 389 -17.55 -27.14 21.18
N ILE A 390 -18.33 -28.18 20.83
CA ILE A 390 -19.07 -28.95 21.83
C ILE A 390 -17.97 -29.59 22.64
N ASP A 391 -17.73 -29.05 23.83
CA ASP A 391 -16.87 -29.65 24.84
C ASP A 391 -17.52 -30.99 25.21
N ASN A 392 -17.11 -32.04 24.51
CA ASN A 392 -17.42 -33.40 24.90
C ASN A 392 -16.58 -33.79 26.14
N ASP A 393 -16.74 -33.01 27.23
CA ASP A 393 -16.21 -33.41 28.50
C ASP A 393 -17.07 -34.59 29.01
N PRO A 394 -16.52 -35.80 29.13
CA PRO A 394 -17.26 -36.97 29.58
C PRO A 394 -17.82 -36.83 31.03
N ALA A 395 -17.44 -35.78 31.74
CA ALA A 395 -17.89 -35.48 33.08
C ALA A 395 -19.29 -34.85 33.15
N THR A 396 -19.92 -34.48 32.02
CA THR A 396 -21.23 -33.82 31.97
C THR A 396 -22.38 -34.78 31.53
N LEU A 397 -22.13 -36.07 31.33
CA LEU A 397 -23.19 -37.03 31.08
C LEU A 397 -23.96 -37.29 32.38
N PRO A 398 -25.31 -37.09 32.42
CA PRO A 398 -26.09 -37.49 33.56
C PRO A 398 -25.94 -38.99 33.80
N PRO A 399 -25.92 -39.46 35.09
CA PRO A 399 -25.77 -40.86 35.40
C PRO A 399 -26.93 -41.65 34.79
N LEU A 400 -26.59 -42.71 34.04
CA LEU A 400 -27.56 -43.69 33.55
C LEU A 400 -28.40 -44.18 34.74
N ALA A 401 -29.72 -43.91 34.69
CA ALA A 401 -30.66 -44.44 35.64
C ALA A 401 -30.61 -45.99 35.58
N ALA A 402 -30.39 -46.58 36.75
CA ALA A 402 -30.40 -48.02 36.97
C ALA A 402 -31.83 -48.57 36.92
#